data_dee725894c84292dee9a55e96037d7be
#
_entry.id   dee725894c84292dee9a55e96037d7be
#
_cell.length_a   1.000
_cell.length_b   1.000
_cell.length_c   1.000
_cell.angle_alpha   90.00
_cell.angle_beta   90.00
_cell.angle_gamma   90.00
#
_symmetry.space_group_name_H-M   'P 1'
#
loop_
_entity.id
_entity.type
_entity.pdbx_description
1 polymer ?
#
loop_
_entity_poly.entity_id
_entity_poly.type
_entity_poly.pdbx_seq_one_letter_code
_entity_poly.pdbx_strand_id
1 'polypeptide(L)'
;MGTAELSEIAAAKDLQVAVAESLTAGLLASAIGSGAGAREWFRGGVVAYQTGVKNEVLGVDEHLDPCSPEVARQLAVGVRGLLRADLAVATTGVGGPEGDDGHPPGEVYLGWATADAVGHRRLELEGEPHEILAATVDAAVELLTSLAADHE
;
A
#
# COMPACT_ATOMS: atom_id res chain seq x y z
N MET A 1 -11.18 -5.94 8.24
CA MET A 1 -10.05 -6.31 9.11
C MET A 1 -9.60 -5.12 9.94
N GLY A 2 -9.39 -5.37 11.21
CA GLY A 2 -8.96 -4.32 12.12
C GLY A 2 -7.46 -4.09 12.10
N THR A 3 -7.04 -2.97 12.68
CA THR A 3 -5.64 -2.57 12.79
C THR A 3 -5.05 -2.87 14.18
N ALA A 4 -5.79 -3.55 15.05
CA ALA A 4 -5.40 -3.76 16.45
C ALA A 4 -4.06 -4.49 16.58
N GLU A 5 -3.87 -5.56 15.83
CA GLU A 5 -2.62 -6.33 15.86
C GLU A 5 -1.45 -5.52 15.33
N LEU A 6 -1.65 -4.81 14.20
CA LEU A 6 -0.62 -3.91 13.66
C LEU A 6 -0.23 -2.84 14.68
N SER A 7 -1.21 -2.21 15.31
CA SER A 7 -0.97 -1.18 16.33
C SER A 7 -0.12 -1.71 17.49
N GLU A 8 -0.45 -2.88 17.99
CA GLU A 8 0.28 -3.49 19.10
C GLU A 8 1.72 -3.81 18.73
N ILE A 9 1.93 -4.42 17.56
CA ILE A 9 3.27 -4.81 17.10
C ILE A 9 4.12 -3.58 16.80
N ALA A 10 3.58 -2.61 16.08
CA ALA A 10 4.31 -1.41 15.72
C ALA A 10 4.74 -0.62 16.96
N ALA A 11 3.85 -0.48 17.93
CA ALA A 11 4.17 0.18 19.19
C ALA A 11 5.24 -0.58 19.99
N ALA A 12 5.08 -1.89 20.11
CA ALA A 12 6.00 -2.73 20.87
C ALA A 12 7.42 -2.75 20.28
N LYS A 13 7.53 -2.70 18.96
CA LYS A 13 8.82 -2.73 18.25
C LYS A 13 9.35 -1.36 17.87
N ASP A 14 8.63 -0.29 18.20
CA ASP A 14 8.97 1.09 17.85
C ASP A 14 9.17 1.25 16.33
N LEU A 15 8.25 0.67 15.55
CA LEU A 15 8.29 0.73 14.09
C LEU A 15 7.56 1.95 13.55
N GLN A 16 8.07 2.50 12.46
CA GLN A 16 7.43 3.56 11.70
C GLN A 16 6.93 3.01 10.38
N VAL A 17 5.66 3.23 10.07
CA VAL A 17 4.96 2.66 8.93
C VAL A 17 4.49 3.76 7.98
N ALA A 18 4.57 3.52 6.69
CA ALA A 18 4.06 4.43 5.66
C ALA A 18 3.33 3.65 4.57
N VAL A 19 2.45 4.33 3.84
CA VAL A 19 1.73 3.73 2.71
C VAL A 19 1.74 4.64 1.50
N ALA A 20 1.66 4.05 0.32
CA ALA A 20 1.38 4.75 -0.92
C ALA A 20 0.13 4.14 -1.55
N GLU A 21 -0.75 4.97 -2.06
CA GLU A 21 -2.03 4.53 -2.60
C GLU A 21 -2.24 5.03 -4.02
N SER A 22 -2.77 4.17 -4.86
CA SER A 22 -3.30 4.54 -6.16
C SER A 22 -4.82 4.30 -6.16
N LEU A 23 -5.27 3.10 -6.49
CA LEU A 23 -6.71 2.84 -6.60
C LEU A 23 -7.49 3.04 -5.29
N THR A 24 -6.89 2.84 -4.16
CA THR A 24 -7.56 2.97 -2.86
C THR A 24 -7.75 4.42 -2.39
N ALA A 25 -7.07 5.36 -3.03
CA ALA A 25 -7.31 6.80 -2.95
C ALA A 25 -7.50 7.38 -1.54
N GLY A 26 -6.74 6.91 -0.56
CA GLY A 26 -6.79 7.38 0.82
C GLY A 26 -7.47 6.43 1.80
N LEU A 27 -8.19 5.42 1.31
CA LEU A 27 -8.89 4.46 2.17
C LEU A 27 -7.93 3.66 3.06
N LEU A 28 -6.77 3.27 2.53
CA LEU A 28 -5.76 2.54 3.30
C LEU A 28 -5.20 3.43 4.42
N ALA A 29 -4.80 4.65 4.11
CA ALA A 29 -4.29 5.60 5.10
C ALA A 29 -5.34 5.87 6.17
N SER A 30 -6.61 6.03 5.78
CA SER A 30 -7.71 6.23 6.73
C SER A 30 -7.87 5.03 7.67
N ALA A 31 -7.83 3.82 7.13
CA ALA A 31 -7.94 2.59 7.94
C ALA A 31 -6.80 2.49 8.96
N ILE A 32 -5.56 2.72 8.53
CA ILE A 32 -4.39 2.64 9.40
C ILE A 32 -4.42 3.75 10.45
N GLY A 33 -4.78 4.96 10.05
CA GLY A 33 -4.88 6.11 10.96
C GLY A 33 -5.94 5.93 12.04
N SER A 34 -6.90 5.03 11.85
CA SER A 34 -7.90 4.70 12.89
C SER A 34 -7.35 3.75 13.97
N GLY A 35 -6.17 3.20 13.78
CA GLY A 35 -5.54 2.29 14.74
C GLY A 35 -5.13 3.00 16.03
N ALA A 36 -5.13 2.24 17.14
CA ALA A 36 -4.76 2.78 18.45
C ALA A 36 -3.33 3.33 18.42
N GLY A 37 -3.15 4.55 18.93
CA GLY A 37 -1.83 5.17 18.99
C GLY A 37 -1.17 5.45 17.66
N ALA A 38 -1.93 5.49 16.56
CA ALA A 38 -1.39 5.66 15.20
C ALA A 38 -0.43 6.85 15.06
N ARG A 39 -0.65 7.93 15.76
CA ARG A 39 0.24 9.10 15.74
C ARG A 39 1.69 8.78 16.13
N GLU A 40 1.91 7.70 16.85
CA GLU A 40 3.24 7.30 17.33
C GLU A 40 3.98 6.40 16.33
N TRP A 41 3.26 5.67 15.48
CA TRP A 41 3.87 4.67 14.59
C TRP A 41 3.50 4.82 13.12
N PHE A 42 2.45 5.56 12.78
CA PHE A 42 2.05 5.80 11.39
C PHE A 42 2.60 7.14 10.92
N ARG A 43 3.61 7.09 10.05
CA ARG A 43 4.24 8.31 9.50
C ARG A 43 3.31 9.06 8.57
N GLY A 44 2.44 8.34 7.88
CA GLY A 44 1.53 8.92 6.92
C GLY A 44 1.49 8.16 5.60
N GLY A 45 0.84 8.74 4.63
CA GLY A 45 0.70 8.14 3.32
C GLY A 45 0.70 9.16 2.21
N VAL A 46 0.94 8.69 0.99
CA VAL A 46 0.87 9.49 -0.23
C VAL A 46 -0.15 8.86 -1.15
N VAL A 47 -1.14 9.63 -1.56
CA VAL A 47 -2.08 9.22 -2.61
C VAL A 47 -1.51 9.73 -3.94
N ALA A 48 -1.01 8.80 -4.74
CA ALA A 48 -0.40 9.08 -6.04
C ALA A 48 -1.26 8.43 -7.13
N TYR A 49 -2.35 9.08 -7.47
CA TYR A 49 -3.37 8.52 -8.36
C TYR A 49 -2.94 8.56 -9.84
N GLN A 50 -2.41 9.68 -10.29
CA GLN A 50 -1.92 9.85 -11.65
C GLN A 50 -0.48 9.36 -11.80
N THR A 51 -0.14 8.81 -12.98
CA THR A 51 1.20 8.32 -13.28
C THR A 51 2.27 9.39 -13.08
N GLY A 52 2.01 10.63 -13.49
CA GLY A 52 2.94 11.74 -13.30
C GLY A 52 3.27 11.98 -11.83
N VAL A 53 2.28 11.88 -10.94
CA VAL A 53 2.48 12.03 -9.50
C VAL A 53 3.30 10.88 -8.93
N LYS A 54 3.05 9.65 -9.39
CA LYS A 54 3.86 8.49 -8.98
C LYS A 54 5.34 8.71 -9.30
N ASN A 55 5.61 9.27 -10.49
CA ASN A 55 6.96 9.58 -10.94
C ASN A 55 7.57 10.76 -10.15
N GLU A 56 6.89 11.90 -10.15
CA GLU A 56 7.41 13.15 -9.59
C GLU A 56 7.64 13.10 -8.07
N VAL A 57 6.75 12.43 -7.34
CA VAL A 57 6.79 12.40 -5.88
C VAL A 57 7.49 11.17 -5.34
N LEU A 58 7.24 10.00 -5.94
CA LEU A 58 7.72 8.72 -5.43
C LEU A 58 8.81 8.07 -6.28
N GLY A 59 9.20 8.69 -7.39
CA GLY A 59 10.30 8.21 -8.22
C GLY A 59 9.96 6.96 -9.03
N VAL A 60 8.67 6.68 -9.25
CA VAL A 60 8.24 5.55 -10.07
C VAL A 60 8.55 5.83 -11.53
N ASP A 61 9.07 4.81 -12.25
CA ASP A 61 9.34 4.91 -13.69
C ASP A 61 8.02 5.15 -14.43
N GLU A 62 7.92 6.30 -15.09
CA GLU A 62 6.70 6.72 -15.82
C GLU A 62 6.41 5.88 -17.06
N HIS A 63 7.38 5.10 -17.55
CA HIS A 63 7.23 4.26 -18.73
C HIS A 63 6.69 2.86 -18.41
N LEU A 64 6.56 2.51 -17.13
CA LEU A 64 5.98 1.25 -16.71
C LEU A 64 4.46 1.30 -16.72
N ASP A 65 3.84 0.13 -16.93
CA ASP A 65 2.40 -0.04 -16.77
C ASP A 65 2.02 0.22 -15.30
N PRO A 66 1.11 1.19 -15.03
CA PRO A 66 0.71 1.47 -13.64
C PRO A 66 0.11 0.27 -12.91
N CYS A 67 -0.55 -0.64 -13.63
CA CYS A 67 -1.09 -1.87 -13.06
C CYS A 67 -0.07 -2.99 -13.25
N SER A 68 0.97 -3.00 -12.41
CA SER A 68 2.05 -3.98 -12.51
C SER A 68 2.74 -4.20 -11.16
N PRO A 69 3.37 -5.36 -10.98
CA PRO A 69 4.15 -5.61 -9.77
C PRO A 69 5.35 -4.66 -9.64
N GLU A 70 5.96 -4.26 -10.74
CA GLU A 70 7.10 -3.33 -10.72
C GLU A 70 6.71 -1.97 -10.15
N VAL A 71 5.57 -1.42 -10.58
CA VAL A 71 5.08 -0.14 -10.07
C VAL A 71 4.71 -0.27 -8.59
N ALA A 72 4.07 -1.36 -8.20
CA ALA A 72 3.75 -1.60 -6.78
C ALA A 72 5.01 -1.57 -5.90
N ARG A 73 6.07 -2.25 -6.33
CA ARG A 73 7.35 -2.24 -5.61
C ARG A 73 7.98 -0.86 -5.55
N GLN A 74 7.99 -0.14 -6.67
CA GLN A 74 8.58 1.20 -6.74
C GLN A 74 7.82 2.20 -5.88
N LEU A 75 6.49 2.11 -5.84
CA LEU A 75 5.67 2.93 -4.94
C LEU A 75 6.05 2.71 -3.47
N ALA A 76 6.20 1.45 -3.08
CA ALA A 76 6.56 1.11 -1.69
C ALA A 76 7.95 1.62 -1.33
N VAL A 77 8.93 1.42 -2.21
CA VAL A 77 10.30 1.93 -2.01
C VAL A 77 10.29 3.45 -1.92
N GLY A 78 9.58 4.13 -2.83
CA GLY A 78 9.53 5.58 -2.87
C GLY A 78 8.92 6.18 -1.62
N VAL A 79 7.79 5.66 -1.16
CA VAL A 79 7.12 6.21 0.03
C VAL A 79 7.89 5.89 1.31
N ARG A 80 8.50 4.71 1.38
CA ARG A 80 9.33 4.36 2.53
C ARG A 80 10.47 5.38 2.71
N GLY A 81 11.16 5.71 1.62
CA GLY A 81 12.25 6.69 1.63
C GLY A 81 11.77 8.10 1.91
N LEU A 82 10.70 8.53 1.24
CA LEU A 82 10.17 9.89 1.39
C LEU A 82 9.72 10.17 2.82
N LEU A 83 9.00 9.24 3.43
CA LEU A 83 8.46 9.40 4.78
C LEU A 83 9.36 8.83 5.88
N ARG A 84 10.52 8.29 5.52
CA ARG A 84 11.51 7.74 6.47
C ARG A 84 10.89 6.68 7.39
N ALA A 85 10.20 5.74 6.77
CA ALA A 85 9.55 4.65 7.50
C ALA A 85 10.45 3.40 7.54
N ASP A 86 10.18 2.52 8.49
CA ASP A 86 10.82 1.21 8.55
C ASP A 86 10.17 0.25 7.58
N LEU A 87 8.84 0.31 7.49
CA LEU A 87 8.01 -0.54 6.64
C LEU A 87 7.09 0.31 5.77
N ALA A 88 6.89 -0.11 4.55
CA ALA A 88 5.90 0.53 3.67
C ALA A 88 5.16 -0.50 2.84
N VAL A 89 3.88 -0.22 2.57
CA VAL A 89 3.05 -0.97 1.63
C VAL A 89 2.42 0.00 0.65
N ALA A 90 2.27 -0.44 -0.58
CA ALA A 90 1.64 0.35 -1.62
C ALA A 90 0.55 -0.44 -2.33
N THR A 91 -0.43 0.25 -2.88
CA THR A 91 -1.52 -0.33 -3.67
C THR A 91 -1.51 0.24 -5.08
N THR A 92 -1.68 -0.62 -6.08
CA THR A 92 -1.96 -0.20 -7.45
C THR A 92 -2.85 -1.25 -8.11
N GLY A 93 -3.61 -0.86 -9.12
CA GLY A 93 -4.49 -1.80 -9.82
C GLY A 93 -5.77 -1.15 -10.31
N VAL A 94 -6.72 -2.00 -10.71
CA VAL A 94 -7.99 -1.60 -11.31
C VAL A 94 -9.16 -1.86 -10.37
N GLY A 95 -9.81 -0.79 -9.92
CA GLY A 95 -10.95 -0.88 -9.01
C GLY A 95 -12.29 -1.15 -9.69
N GLY A 96 -12.37 -0.96 -10.99
CA GLY A 96 -13.61 -1.12 -11.74
C GLY A 96 -14.51 0.11 -11.71
N PRO A 97 -15.76 0.02 -12.25
CA PRO A 97 -16.42 -1.20 -12.72
C PRO A 97 -15.88 -1.76 -14.03
N GLU A 98 -15.21 -0.94 -14.83
CA GLU A 98 -14.63 -1.35 -16.10
C GLU A 98 -13.14 -1.66 -15.94
N GLY A 99 -12.60 -2.45 -16.88
CA GLY A 99 -11.17 -2.68 -16.98
C GLY A 99 -10.42 -1.43 -17.45
N ASP A 100 -9.10 -1.46 -17.36
CA ASP A 100 -8.22 -0.36 -17.77
C ASP A 100 -6.98 -0.96 -18.45
N ASP A 101 -6.66 -0.45 -19.67
CA ASP A 101 -5.49 -0.87 -20.45
C ASP A 101 -5.26 -2.39 -20.53
N GLY A 102 -6.34 -3.15 -20.78
CA GLY A 102 -6.25 -4.61 -20.88
C GLY A 102 -6.27 -5.35 -19.55
N HIS A 103 -6.33 -4.65 -18.43
CA HIS A 103 -6.45 -5.25 -17.11
C HIS A 103 -7.92 -5.31 -16.67
N PRO A 104 -8.41 -6.45 -16.19
CA PRO A 104 -9.77 -6.55 -15.69
C PRO A 104 -9.92 -5.87 -14.32
N PRO A 105 -11.16 -5.47 -13.94
CA PRO A 105 -11.41 -5.00 -12.59
C PRO A 105 -10.99 -6.06 -11.56
N GLY A 106 -10.36 -5.62 -10.48
CA GLY A 106 -9.90 -6.52 -9.43
C GLY A 106 -8.49 -7.04 -9.60
N GLU A 107 -7.82 -6.74 -10.72
CA GLU A 107 -6.38 -7.00 -10.83
C GLU A 107 -5.65 -5.94 -10.03
N VAL A 108 -5.11 -6.33 -8.89
CA VAL A 108 -4.49 -5.44 -7.91
C VAL A 108 -3.11 -5.99 -7.53
N TYR A 109 -2.17 -5.11 -7.32
CA TYR A 109 -0.85 -5.44 -6.80
C TYR A 109 -0.60 -4.67 -5.51
N LEU A 110 -0.12 -5.38 -4.51
CA LEU A 110 0.43 -4.78 -3.30
C LEU A 110 1.94 -4.82 -3.42
N GLY A 111 2.58 -3.67 -3.26
CA GLY A 111 4.03 -3.60 -3.12
C GLY A 111 4.40 -3.46 -1.65
N TRP A 112 5.58 -3.90 -1.28
CA TRP A 112 6.08 -3.70 0.08
C TRP A 112 7.58 -3.47 0.06
N ALA A 113 8.06 -2.77 1.07
CA ALA A 113 9.49 -2.48 1.22
C ALA A 113 9.87 -2.40 2.69
N THR A 114 11.02 -2.97 3.01
CA THR A 114 11.71 -2.81 4.28
C THR A 114 13.11 -2.28 3.99
N ALA A 115 13.96 -2.11 4.99
CA ALA A 115 15.35 -1.71 4.78
C ALA A 115 16.13 -2.74 3.94
N ASP A 116 15.76 -4.01 4.03
CA ASP A 116 16.53 -5.13 3.48
C ASP A 116 15.88 -5.82 2.29
N ALA A 117 14.58 -5.62 2.06
CA ALA A 117 13.85 -6.38 1.07
C ALA A 117 12.72 -5.57 0.44
N VAL A 118 12.37 -5.96 -0.78
CA VAL A 118 11.28 -5.38 -1.56
C VAL A 118 10.54 -6.53 -2.24
N GLY A 119 9.22 -6.46 -2.27
CA GLY A 119 8.44 -7.49 -2.92
C GLY A 119 7.05 -7.02 -3.30
N HIS A 120 6.24 -7.96 -3.76
CA HIS A 120 4.86 -7.69 -4.15
C HIS A 120 3.98 -8.90 -3.91
N ARG A 121 2.67 -8.64 -3.92
CA ARG A 121 1.62 -9.67 -4.01
C ARG A 121 0.65 -9.28 -5.10
N ARG A 122 0.25 -10.25 -5.91
CA ARG A 122 -0.83 -10.08 -6.88
C ARG A 122 -2.15 -10.54 -6.25
N LEU A 123 -3.18 -9.72 -6.38
CA LEU A 123 -4.54 -10.06 -5.95
C LEU A 123 -5.43 -10.11 -7.18
N GLU A 124 -6.33 -11.09 -7.21
CA GLU A 124 -7.39 -11.20 -8.22
C GLU A 124 -8.72 -11.12 -7.47
N LEU A 125 -9.26 -9.90 -7.39
CA LEU A 125 -10.43 -9.62 -6.58
C LEU A 125 -11.68 -9.57 -7.45
N GLU A 126 -12.81 -9.95 -6.87
CA GLU A 126 -14.11 -9.93 -7.53
C GLU A 126 -15.09 -9.07 -6.74
N GLY A 127 -16.13 -8.59 -7.42
CA GLY A 127 -17.19 -7.83 -6.81
C GLY A 127 -17.34 -6.42 -7.36
N GLU A 128 -18.18 -5.65 -6.71
CA GLU A 128 -18.39 -4.25 -7.04
C GLU A 128 -17.16 -3.41 -6.68
N PRO A 129 -17.01 -2.21 -7.28
CA PRO A 129 -15.83 -1.38 -7.00
C PRO A 129 -15.55 -1.16 -5.52
N HIS A 130 -16.57 -0.89 -4.71
CA HIS A 130 -16.39 -0.68 -3.27
C HIS A 130 -15.91 -1.94 -2.55
N GLU A 131 -16.30 -3.13 -3.04
CA GLU A 131 -15.85 -4.41 -2.48
C GLU A 131 -14.39 -4.68 -2.83
N ILE A 132 -13.98 -4.37 -4.06
CA ILE A 132 -12.59 -4.49 -4.50
C ILE A 132 -11.70 -3.57 -3.66
N LEU A 133 -12.11 -2.32 -3.45
CA LEU A 133 -11.35 -1.38 -2.64
C LEU A 133 -11.24 -1.83 -1.18
N ALA A 134 -12.33 -2.28 -0.59
CA ALA A 134 -12.33 -2.79 0.79
C ALA A 134 -11.43 -4.01 0.95
N ALA A 135 -11.50 -4.95 0.02
CA ALA A 135 -10.65 -6.15 0.03
C ALA A 135 -9.17 -5.79 -0.15
N THR A 136 -8.87 -4.80 -0.99
CA THR A 136 -7.49 -4.30 -1.16
C THR A 136 -6.96 -3.71 0.13
N VAL A 137 -7.74 -2.89 0.81
CA VAL A 137 -7.35 -2.30 2.11
C VAL A 137 -7.10 -3.39 3.15
N ASP A 138 -8.00 -4.36 3.26
CA ASP A 138 -7.84 -5.47 4.19
C ASP A 138 -6.56 -6.26 3.93
N ALA A 139 -6.29 -6.57 2.67
CA ALA A 139 -5.08 -7.29 2.27
C ALA A 139 -3.82 -6.48 2.58
N ALA A 140 -3.85 -5.18 2.36
CA ALA A 140 -2.72 -4.30 2.64
C ALA A 140 -2.43 -4.19 4.16
N VAL A 141 -3.46 -4.08 4.98
CA VAL A 141 -3.30 -4.07 6.45
C VAL A 141 -2.75 -5.41 6.94
N GLU A 142 -3.24 -6.52 6.40
CA GLU A 142 -2.75 -7.85 6.73
C GLU A 142 -1.28 -8.01 6.36
N LEU A 143 -0.88 -7.52 5.18
CA LEU A 143 0.51 -7.55 4.74
C LEU A 143 1.41 -6.72 5.67
N LEU A 144 0.99 -5.51 6.03
CA LEU A 144 1.74 -4.67 6.98
C LEU A 144 1.90 -5.36 8.33
N THR A 145 0.85 -6.01 8.81
CA THR A 145 0.87 -6.75 10.08
C THR A 145 1.90 -7.88 10.03
N SER A 146 1.91 -8.63 8.93
CA SER A 146 2.90 -9.71 8.74
C SER A 146 4.33 -9.17 8.69
N LEU A 147 4.56 -8.09 7.96
CA LEU A 147 5.89 -7.47 7.87
C LEU A 147 6.35 -6.95 9.24
N ALA A 148 5.46 -6.34 9.99
CA ALA A 148 5.77 -5.87 11.34
C ALA A 148 6.09 -7.02 12.28
N ALA A 149 5.31 -8.11 12.20
CA ALA A 149 5.55 -9.30 13.03
C ALA A 149 6.91 -9.95 12.73
N ASP A 150 7.31 -9.96 11.45
CA ASP A 150 8.57 -10.57 11.01
C ASP A 150 9.80 -9.65 11.16
N HIS A 151 9.58 -8.38 11.47
CA HIS A 151 10.65 -7.40 11.63
C HIS A 151 11.44 -7.67 12.93
N GLU A 152 12.78 -7.67 12.82
CA GLU A 152 13.69 -7.89 13.94
C GLU A 152 14.12 -6.60 14.64
#